data_0ee3e84f802b2d036000db3494ec7dd8
#
_entry.id   0ee3e84f802b2d036000db3494ec7dd8
#
_cell.length_a   1.000
_cell.length_b   1.000
_cell.length_c   1.000
_cell.angle_alpha   90.00
_cell.angle_beta   90.00
_cell.angle_gamma   90.00
#
_symmetry.space_group_name_H-M   'P 1'
#
loop_
_entity.id
_entity.type
_entity.pdbx_description
1 polymer ?
#
loop_
_entity_poly.entity_id
_entity_poly.type
_entity_poly.pdbx_seq_one_letter_code
_entity_poly.pdbx_strand_id
1 'polypeptide(L)'
;MFIKDGEEMNHYFTNNPNLKHDIKENLVIINNKKYKFLTDSGVFSKKGLDFGTRTLLENIPILKGDVLDFGCGYGPIGIYIKSNYDCNVDMLDINERSIELAKQNALLNNVEVNVFKSDIYDNVSKKYDFIITNPPIRIGKESLYKILFDAKKHLKENGRMYLVINKDQGAKSVLRDLSQTYTTEVVAKNKGFYIICAINN
;
A
#
# COMPACT_ATOMS: atom_id res chain seq x y z
N MET A 1 -3.55 -33.90 6.13
CA MET A 1 -2.85 -33.48 4.90
C MET A 1 -3.16 -32.00 4.66
N PHE A 2 -2.40 -31.14 5.34
CA PHE A 2 -2.57 -29.67 5.31
C PHE A 2 -1.22 -29.04 4.98
N ILE A 3 -0.94 -28.92 3.69
CA ILE A 3 0.18 -28.11 3.18
C ILE A 3 -0.37 -27.45 1.92
N LYS A 4 -0.97 -26.27 2.04
CA LYS A 4 -1.33 -25.45 0.88
C LYS A 4 -1.26 -23.94 1.06
N ASP A 5 -1.20 -23.43 2.28
CA ASP A 5 -1.27 -21.97 2.50
C ASP A 5 0.11 -21.29 2.49
N GLY A 6 1.20 -22.03 2.70
CA GLY A 6 2.56 -21.46 2.76
C GLY A 6 3.21 -21.18 1.41
N GLU A 7 2.94 -22.02 0.40
CA GLU A 7 3.57 -21.88 -0.93
C GLU A 7 2.91 -20.77 -1.78
N GLU A 8 1.58 -20.62 -1.72
CA GLU A 8 0.91 -19.52 -2.44
C GLU A 8 1.31 -18.13 -1.93
N MET A 9 1.68 -18.00 -0.64
CA MET A 9 1.97 -16.72 -0.01
C MET A 9 3.37 -16.15 -0.28
N ASN A 10 4.35 -17.03 -0.55
CA ASN A 10 5.69 -16.59 -0.93
C ASN A 10 5.72 -15.93 -2.32
N HIS A 11 4.70 -16.16 -3.16
CA HIS A 11 4.64 -15.66 -4.53
C HIS A 11 4.26 -14.17 -4.63
N TYR A 12 3.60 -13.59 -3.61
CA TYR A 12 3.19 -12.16 -3.66
C TYR A 12 4.33 -11.18 -3.44
N PHE A 13 5.36 -11.60 -2.67
CA PHE A 13 6.48 -10.75 -2.28
C PHE A 13 7.77 -11.07 -3.04
N THR A 14 7.72 -12.03 -3.98
CA THR A 14 8.85 -12.42 -4.81
C THR A 14 8.44 -12.50 -6.27
N ASN A 15 9.34 -12.13 -7.18
CA ASN A 15 9.14 -12.31 -8.60
C ASN A 15 9.15 -13.81 -8.94
N ASN A 16 8.01 -14.38 -9.33
CA ASN A 16 7.95 -15.72 -9.90
C ASN A 16 7.52 -15.64 -11.37
N PRO A 17 8.48 -15.63 -12.32
CA PRO A 17 8.20 -15.50 -13.75
C PRO A 17 7.43 -16.70 -14.32
N ASN A 18 7.44 -17.86 -13.64
CA ASN A 18 6.79 -19.08 -14.12
C ASN A 18 5.32 -19.21 -13.71
N LEU A 19 4.80 -18.28 -12.91
CA LEU A 19 3.40 -18.30 -12.51
C LEU A 19 2.50 -17.93 -13.72
N LYS A 20 1.56 -18.81 -14.10
CA LYS A 20 0.61 -18.53 -15.17
C LYS A 20 -0.21 -17.29 -14.85
N HIS A 21 -0.41 -16.45 -15.86
CA HIS A 21 -1.32 -15.32 -15.78
C HIS A 21 -2.78 -15.79 -15.66
N ASP A 22 -3.55 -15.13 -14.80
CA ASP A 22 -4.99 -15.26 -14.64
C ASP A 22 -5.56 -13.86 -14.42
N ILE A 23 -5.44 -13.03 -15.47
CA ILE A 23 -5.83 -11.61 -15.41
C ILE A 23 -7.35 -11.53 -15.34
N LYS A 24 -7.85 -10.78 -14.35
CA LYS A 24 -9.28 -10.52 -14.14
C LYS A 24 -9.53 -9.03 -13.98
N GLU A 25 -10.58 -8.55 -14.64
CA GLU A 25 -11.08 -7.20 -14.42
C GLU A 25 -12.08 -7.21 -13.25
N ASN A 26 -11.86 -6.31 -12.30
CA ASN A 26 -12.72 -6.11 -11.14
C ASN A 26 -13.26 -4.67 -11.15
N LEU A 27 -14.58 -4.53 -11.01
CA LEU A 27 -15.20 -3.23 -10.77
C LEU A 27 -15.29 -2.99 -9.25
N VAL A 28 -14.67 -1.92 -8.79
CA VAL A 28 -14.61 -1.55 -7.36
C VAL A 28 -15.27 -0.19 -7.17
N ILE A 29 -16.11 -0.07 -6.14
CA ILE A 29 -16.72 1.21 -5.75
C ILE A 29 -16.09 1.64 -4.43
N ILE A 30 -15.52 2.86 -4.39
CA ILE A 30 -14.96 3.49 -3.19
C ILE A 30 -15.55 4.89 -3.12
N ASN A 31 -16.16 5.27 -1.99
CA ASN A 31 -16.80 6.57 -1.78
C ASN A 31 -17.68 6.98 -2.98
N ASN A 32 -18.56 6.08 -3.43
CA ASN A 32 -19.50 6.25 -4.55
C ASN A 32 -18.86 6.45 -5.93
N LYS A 33 -17.55 6.36 -6.06
CA LYS A 33 -16.83 6.44 -7.35
C LYS A 33 -16.42 5.03 -7.81
N LYS A 34 -16.60 4.76 -9.09
CA LYS A 34 -16.27 3.47 -9.71
C LYS A 34 -14.84 3.48 -10.24
N TYR A 35 -14.13 2.38 -10.00
CA TYR A 35 -12.78 2.10 -10.50
C TYR A 35 -12.75 0.74 -11.17
N LYS A 36 -11.94 0.58 -12.20
CA LYS A 36 -11.66 -0.70 -12.85
C LYS A 36 -10.25 -1.12 -12.53
N PHE A 37 -10.07 -2.34 -12.04
CA PHE A 37 -8.76 -2.87 -11.76
C PHE A 37 -8.56 -4.24 -12.38
N LEU A 38 -7.49 -4.38 -13.13
CA LEU A 38 -6.94 -5.68 -13.49
C LEU A 38 -6.18 -6.24 -12.28
N THR A 39 -6.38 -7.49 -12.01
CA THR A 39 -5.64 -8.27 -11.01
C THR A 39 -5.13 -9.54 -11.66
N ASP A 40 -4.09 -10.17 -11.12
CA ASP A 40 -3.48 -11.37 -11.68
C ASP A 40 -3.05 -12.35 -10.58
N SER A 41 -2.74 -13.57 -10.97
CA SER A 41 -2.06 -14.54 -10.12
C SER A 41 -0.71 -13.98 -9.65
N GLY A 42 -0.34 -14.21 -8.38
CA GLY A 42 0.91 -13.69 -7.82
C GLY A 42 0.90 -12.21 -7.43
N VAL A 43 -0.29 -11.58 -7.37
CA VAL A 43 -0.46 -10.23 -6.84
C VAL A 43 -1.45 -10.25 -5.68
N PHE A 44 -1.19 -9.44 -4.66
CA PHE A 44 -2.06 -9.35 -3.48
C PHE A 44 -3.49 -8.96 -3.85
N SER A 45 -4.47 -9.59 -3.17
CA SER A 45 -5.90 -9.31 -3.32
C SER A 45 -6.45 -9.51 -4.74
N LYS A 46 -6.11 -10.63 -5.38
CA LYS A 46 -6.58 -11.01 -6.74
C LYS A 46 -8.11 -11.07 -6.92
N LYS A 47 -8.88 -11.04 -5.85
CA LYS A 47 -10.37 -11.02 -5.87
C LYS A 47 -10.96 -9.61 -5.80
N GLY A 48 -10.14 -8.57 -5.95
CA GLY A 48 -10.53 -7.16 -5.86
C GLY A 48 -9.98 -6.46 -4.63
N LEU A 49 -10.55 -5.32 -4.25
CA LEU A 49 -10.06 -4.50 -3.15
C LEU A 49 -10.28 -5.19 -1.80
N ASP A 50 -9.19 -5.42 -1.06
CA ASP A 50 -9.27 -5.98 0.30
C ASP A 50 -9.89 -4.98 1.29
N PHE A 51 -10.41 -5.52 2.41
CA PHE A 51 -11.12 -4.71 3.39
C PHE A 51 -10.22 -3.70 4.11
N GLY A 52 -8.95 -4.03 4.35
CA GLY A 52 -7.98 -3.12 4.98
C GLY A 52 -7.70 -1.91 4.10
N THR A 53 -7.37 -2.13 2.83
CA THR A 53 -7.16 -1.05 1.84
C THR A 53 -8.42 -0.20 1.68
N ARG A 54 -9.61 -0.82 1.59
CA ARG A 54 -10.88 -0.08 1.56
C ARG A 54 -11.03 0.83 2.77
N THR A 55 -10.82 0.28 3.98
CA THR A 55 -10.93 1.05 5.23
C THR A 55 -9.94 2.21 5.27
N LEU A 56 -8.70 2.01 4.78
CA LEU A 56 -7.71 3.05 4.66
C LEU A 56 -8.21 4.19 3.77
N LEU A 57 -8.63 3.88 2.54
CA LEU A 57 -9.06 4.86 1.54
C LEU A 57 -10.32 5.63 1.93
N GLU A 58 -11.21 5.01 2.67
CA GLU A 58 -12.44 5.65 3.18
C GLU A 58 -12.20 6.58 4.38
N ASN A 59 -10.99 6.52 5.00
CA ASN A 59 -10.69 7.27 6.22
C ASN A 59 -9.43 8.15 6.15
N ILE A 60 -8.67 8.15 5.05
CA ILE A 60 -7.60 9.13 4.87
C ILE A 60 -8.20 10.52 4.63
N PRO A 61 -7.52 11.59 5.13
CA PRO A 61 -7.98 12.97 4.89
C PRO A 61 -7.76 13.38 3.43
N ILE A 62 -8.17 14.60 3.09
CA ILE A 62 -7.81 15.23 1.82
C ILE A 62 -6.28 15.42 1.79
N LEU A 63 -5.65 14.94 0.74
CA LEU A 63 -4.21 15.03 0.54
C LEU A 63 -3.87 16.11 -0.48
N LYS A 64 -2.69 16.72 -0.35
CA LYS A 64 -2.13 17.66 -1.32
C LYS A 64 -0.60 17.60 -1.28
N GLY A 65 0.05 17.62 -2.44
CA GLY A 65 1.50 17.58 -2.57
C GLY A 65 2.00 16.22 -3.07
N ASP A 66 3.18 15.81 -2.61
CA ASP A 66 3.85 14.59 -3.06
C ASP A 66 3.42 13.40 -2.20
N VAL A 67 2.94 12.35 -2.83
CA VAL A 67 2.46 11.11 -2.19
C VAL A 67 3.24 9.92 -2.71
N LEU A 68 3.65 9.04 -1.82
CA LEU A 68 4.19 7.72 -2.13
C LEU A 68 3.18 6.64 -1.71
N ASP A 69 2.73 5.84 -2.65
CA ASP A 69 2.05 4.56 -2.40
C ASP A 69 3.11 3.47 -2.28
N PHE A 70 3.41 3.07 -1.04
CA PHE A 70 4.45 2.09 -0.75
C PHE A 70 3.89 0.67 -0.74
N GLY A 71 4.46 -0.20 -1.58
CA GLY A 71 3.95 -1.57 -1.77
C GLY A 71 2.62 -1.55 -2.51
N CYS A 72 2.58 -0.86 -3.66
CA CYS A 72 1.35 -0.48 -4.34
C CYS A 72 0.51 -1.66 -4.86
N GLY A 73 1.11 -2.84 -5.01
CA GLY A 73 0.44 -3.97 -5.63
C GLY A 73 -0.06 -3.62 -7.04
N TYR A 74 -1.30 -3.92 -7.34
CA TYR A 74 -1.93 -3.55 -8.61
C TYR A 74 -2.43 -2.08 -8.67
N GLY A 75 -2.12 -1.26 -7.66
CA GLY A 75 -2.24 0.20 -7.68
C GLY A 75 -3.50 0.83 -7.09
N PRO A 76 -4.31 0.15 -6.26
CA PRO A 76 -5.60 0.71 -5.82
C PRO A 76 -5.46 1.99 -4.98
N ILE A 77 -4.43 2.11 -4.15
CA ILE A 77 -4.22 3.26 -3.27
C ILE A 77 -3.80 4.48 -4.09
N GLY A 78 -2.71 4.36 -4.85
CA GLY A 78 -2.18 5.49 -5.63
C GLY A 78 -3.16 6.00 -6.68
N ILE A 79 -3.86 5.09 -7.37
CA ILE A 79 -4.88 5.43 -8.38
C ILE A 79 -6.08 6.15 -7.73
N TYR A 80 -6.55 5.67 -6.57
CA TYR A 80 -7.62 6.36 -5.83
C TYR A 80 -7.18 7.77 -5.42
N ILE A 81 -5.98 7.93 -4.86
CA ILE A 81 -5.45 9.23 -4.43
C ILE A 81 -5.36 10.18 -5.61
N LYS A 82 -4.73 9.77 -6.70
CA LYS A 82 -4.58 10.61 -7.90
C LYS A 82 -5.92 11.00 -8.52
N SER A 83 -6.92 10.11 -8.45
CA SER A 83 -8.26 10.36 -9.00
C SER A 83 -9.09 11.35 -8.19
N ASN A 84 -8.75 11.60 -6.92
CA ASN A 84 -9.59 12.37 -6.00
C ASN A 84 -8.90 13.59 -5.41
N TYR A 85 -7.58 13.66 -5.46
CA TYR A 85 -6.81 14.73 -4.82
C TYR A 85 -5.80 15.34 -5.80
N ASP A 86 -5.49 16.61 -5.60
CA ASP A 86 -4.44 17.33 -6.35
C ASP A 86 -3.05 16.96 -5.78
N CYS A 87 -2.58 15.77 -6.17
CA CYS A 87 -1.33 15.18 -5.70
C CYS A 87 -0.44 14.74 -6.86
N ASN A 88 0.88 14.82 -6.65
CA ASN A 88 1.84 14.05 -7.42
C ASN A 88 1.99 12.69 -6.77
N VAL A 89 1.70 11.61 -7.49
CA VAL A 89 1.69 10.27 -6.92
C VAL A 89 2.78 9.42 -7.54
N ASP A 90 3.69 8.97 -6.70
CA ASP A 90 4.63 7.89 -7.00
C ASP A 90 4.11 6.60 -6.37
N MET A 91 4.33 5.50 -7.05
CA MET A 91 3.91 4.17 -6.63
C MET A 91 5.09 3.22 -6.76
N LEU A 92 5.40 2.46 -5.73
CA LEU A 92 6.47 1.49 -5.78
C LEU A 92 6.04 0.10 -5.31
N ASP A 93 6.66 -0.90 -5.89
CA ASP A 93 6.57 -2.30 -5.44
C ASP A 93 7.89 -3.02 -5.77
N ILE A 94 8.16 -4.14 -5.12
CA ILE A 94 9.28 -5.02 -5.46
C ILE A 94 8.89 -6.00 -6.58
N ASN A 95 7.61 -6.33 -6.70
CA ASN A 95 7.09 -7.31 -7.65
C ASN A 95 6.83 -6.67 -9.02
N GLU A 96 7.54 -7.11 -10.03
CA GLU A 96 7.42 -6.59 -11.41
C GLU A 96 6.02 -6.76 -12.00
N ARG A 97 5.33 -7.86 -11.68
CA ARG A 97 3.96 -8.10 -12.12
C ARG A 97 2.99 -7.09 -11.50
N SER A 98 3.18 -6.74 -10.24
CA SER A 98 2.43 -5.67 -9.57
C SER A 98 2.62 -4.33 -10.29
N ILE A 99 3.86 -3.99 -10.63
CA ILE A 99 4.20 -2.75 -11.33
C ILE A 99 3.53 -2.67 -12.70
N GLU A 100 3.59 -3.74 -13.48
CA GLU A 100 2.92 -3.80 -14.78
C GLU A 100 1.40 -3.62 -14.66
N LEU A 101 0.76 -4.31 -13.70
CA LEU A 101 -0.66 -4.14 -13.42
C LEU A 101 -1.01 -2.72 -12.97
N ALA A 102 -0.19 -2.13 -12.08
CA ALA A 102 -0.40 -0.77 -11.59
C ALA A 102 -0.37 0.25 -12.74
N LYS A 103 0.57 0.12 -13.69
CA LYS A 103 0.64 0.97 -14.90
C LYS A 103 -0.61 0.81 -15.78
N GLN A 104 -1.02 -0.43 -16.05
CA GLN A 104 -2.24 -0.71 -16.84
C GLN A 104 -3.49 -0.16 -16.15
N ASN A 105 -3.59 -0.33 -14.83
CA ASN A 105 -4.70 0.15 -14.03
C ASN A 105 -4.76 1.69 -13.95
N ALA A 106 -3.62 2.35 -13.93
CA ALA A 106 -3.55 3.82 -14.03
C ALA A 106 -4.15 4.30 -15.36
N LEU A 107 -3.78 3.67 -16.47
CA LEU A 107 -4.35 3.97 -17.80
C LEU A 107 -5.86 3.71 -17.84
N LEU A 108 -6.33 2.56 -17.33
CA LEU A 108 -7.76 2.22 -17.27
C LEU A 108 -8.61 3.22 -16.47
N ASN A 109 -8.01 3.87 -15.49
CA ASN A 109 -8.69 4.86 -14.66
C ASN A 109 -8.37 6.31 -15.07
N ASN A 110 -7.67 6.52 -16.19
CA ASN A 110 -7.30 7.83 -16.74
C ASN A 110 -6.54 8.71 -15.73
N VAL A 111 -5.58 8.14 -15.02
CA VAL A 111 -4.72 8.86 -14.08
C VAL A 111 -3.26 8.76 -14.49
N GLU A 112 -2.53 9.85 -14.30
CA GLU A 112 -1.08 9.91 -14.52
C GLU A 112 -0.36 9.76 -13.19
N VAL A 113 0.41 8.67 -13.05
CA VAL A 113 1.20 8.33 -11.87
C VAL A 113 2.56 7.81 -12.31
N ASN A 114 3.57 7.96 -11.47
CA ASN A 114 4.88 7.37 -11.71
C ASN A 114 4.98 6.03 -10.96
N VAL A 115 5.21 4.93 -11.69
CA VAL A 115 5.27 3.57 -11.11
C VAL A 115 6.64 2.97 -11.37
N PHE A 116 7.35 2.60 -10.30
CA PHE A 116 8.71 2.06 -10.40
C PHE A 116 8.99 0.93 -9.40
N LYS A 117 9.99 0.10 -9.75
CA LYS A 117 10.46 -0.99 -8.90
C LYS A 117 11.39 -0.44 -7.80
N SER A 118 11.20 -0.90 -6.57
CA SER A 118 12.12 -0.64 -5.47
C SER A 118 12.08 -1.80 -4.47
N ASP A 119 13.24 -2.21 -3.99
CA ASP A 119 13.33 -2.98 -2.75
C ASP A 119 13.31 -1.99 -1.59
N ILE A 120 12.24 -2.05 -0.82
CA ILE A 120 11.92 -1.06 0.21
C ILE A 120 12.05 0.37 -0.37
N TYR A 121 13.04 1.16 0.02
CA TYR A 121 13.26 2.54 -0.41
C TYR A 121 14.50 2.75 -1.28
N ASP A 122 15.17 1.68 -1.76
CA ASP A 122 16.47 1.78 -2.45
C ASP A 122 16.45 2.71 -3.67
N ASN A 123 15.33 2.77 -4.39
CA ASN A 123 15.15 3.62 -5.57
C ASN A 123 14.34 4.91 -5.26
N VAL A 124 14.16 5.25 -3.99
CA VAL A 124 13.44 6.46 -3.57
C VAL A 124 14.42 7.59 -3.31
N SER A 125 14.46 8.58 -4.21
CA SER A 125 15.43 9.69 -4.19
C SER A 125 14.90 10.99 -3.60
N LYS A 126 13.58 11.10 -3.38
CA LYS A 126 12.95 12.33 -2.86
C LYS A 126 12.21 12.10 -1.55
N LYS A 127 11.77 13.19 -0.93
CA LYS A 127 10.90 13.17 0.25
C LYS A 127 9.47 13.52 -0.13
N TYR A 128 8.52 12.96 0.62
CA TYR A 128 7.08 13.06 0.38
C TYR A 128 6.37 13.78 1.52
N ASP A 129 5.27 14.42 1.19
CA ASP A 129 4.32 14.95 2.17
C ASP A 129 3.56 13.80 2.85
N PHE A 130 3.28 12.73 2.05
CA PHE A 130 2.57 11.56 2.54
C PHE A 130 3.20 10.26 2.01
N ILE A 131 3.29 9.26 2.88
CA ILE A 131 3.54 7.87 2.53
C ILE A 131 2.29 7.08 2.94
N ILE A 132 1.69 6.36 2.00
CA ILE A 132 0.47 5.59 2.25
C ILE A 132 0.79 4.11 2.00
N THR A 133 0.37 3.21 2.89
CA THR A 133 0.68 1.79 2.72
C THR A 133 -0.34 0.86 3.36
N ASN A 134 -0.61 -0.24 2.71
CA ASN A 134 -1.09 -1.47 3.31
C ASN A 134 0.09 -2.44 3.36
N PRO A 135 0.91 -2.39 4.42
CA PRO A 135 2.21 -3.01 4.40
C PRO A 135 2.13 -4.54 4.35
N PRO A 136 3.14 -5.23 3.76
CA PRO A 136 3.21 -6.67 3.71
C PRO A 136 3.54 -7.26 5.09
N ILE A 137 2.53 -7.55 5.91
CA ILE A 137 2.72 -8.02 7.29
C ILE A 137 3.45 -9.37 7.39
N ARG A 138 3.31 -10.22 6.35
CA ARG A 138 3.82 -11.61 6.37
C ARG A 138 5.30 -11.76 6.02
N ILE A 139 5.99 -10.68 5.70
CA ILE A 139 7.44 -10.67 5.43
C ILE A 139 8.30 -10.80 6.70
N GLY A 140 7.65 -10.89 7.86
CA GLY A 140 8.30 -10.92 9.16
C GLY A 140 8.37 -9.55 9.84
N LYS A 141 8.48 -9.57 11.16
CA LYS A 141 8.45 -8.37 11.98
C LYS A 141 9.62 -7.41 11.66
N GLU A 142 10.81 -7.94 11.46
CA GLU A 142 12.01 -7.15 11.18
C GLU A 142 11.85 -6.33 9.90
N SER A 143 11.45 -6.98 8.81
CA SER A 143 11.25 -6.32 7.51
C SER A 143 10.11 -5.31 7.57
N LEU A 144 9.00 -5.62 8.24
CA LEU A 144 7.91 -4.68 8.45
C LEU A 144 8.39 -3.43 9.18
N TYR A 145 9.13 -3.61 10.27
CA TYR A 145 9.64 -2.50 11.07
C TYR A 145 10.67 -1.67 10.32
N LYS A 146 11.54 -2.31 9.51
CA LYS A 146 12.43 -1.59 8.61
C LYS A 146 11.65 -0.67 7.68
N ILE A 147 10.60 -1.15 7.02
CA ILE A 147 9.73 -0.34 6.17
C ILE A 147 9.16 0.86 6.94
N LEU A 148 8.56 0.63 8.10
CA LEU A 148 7.87 1.66 8.85
C LEU A 148 8.81 2.72 9.46
N PHE A 149 9.99 2.32 9.94
CA PHE A 149 10.95 3.26 10.54
C PHE A 149 11.79 3.99 9.50
N ASP A 150 12.19 3.31 8.40
CA ASP A 150 12.93 3.96 7.31
C ASP A 150 12.06 4.98 6.55
N ALA A 151 10.74 4.85 6.57
CA ALA A 151 9.80 5.84 6.03
C ALA A 151 10.10 7.27 6.51
N LYS A 152 10.61 7.43 7.75
CA LYS A 152 10.99 8.73 8.30
C LYS A 152 12.02 9.48 7.45
N LYS A 153 12.96 8.77 6.86
CA LYS A 153 14.01 9.35 6.00
C LYS A 153 13.44 9.91 4.69
N HIS A 154 12.28 9.38 4.27
CA HIS A 154 11.59 9.72 3.02
C HIS A 154 10.35 10.59 3.24
N LEU A 155 10.05 10.99 4.47
CA LEU A 155 9.05 12.00 4.78
C LEU A 155 9.69 13.39 4.91
N LYS A 156 9.00 14.40 4.40
CA LYS A 156 9.30 15.81 4.69
C LYS A 156 9.09 16.09 6.18
N GLU A 157 9.57 17.23 6.67
CA GLU A 157 9.21 17.72 7.98
C GLU A 157 7.68 17.89 8.07
N ASN A 158 7.07 17.41 9.16
CA ASN A 158 5.62 17.30 9.34
C ASN A 158 4.91 16.38 8.30
N GLY A 159 5.67 15.68 7.46
CA GLY A 159 5.13 14.66 6.57
C GLY A 159 4.50 13.49 7.35
N ARG A 160 3.56 12.80 6.74
CA ARG A 160 2.72 11.81 7.42
C ARG A 160 2.75 10.47 6.70
N MET A 161 2.91 9.40 7.48
CA MET A 161 2.67 8.05 6.99
C MET A 161 1.31 7.56 7.47
N TYR A 162 0.45 7.13 6.54
CA TYR A 162 -0.80 6.44 6.84
C TYR A 162 -0.65 4.96 6.53
N LEU A 163 -0.91 4.11 7.51
CA LEU A 163 -0.88 2.67 7.32
C LEU A 163 -2.12 1.99 7.85
N VAL A 164 -2.49 0.88 7.22
CA VAL A 164 -3.54 -0.01 7.73
C VAL A 164 -2.94 -1.30 8.24
N ILE A 165 -3.37 -1.74 9.43
CA ILE A 165 -2.92 -2.98 10.03
C ILE A 165 -4.04 -3.60 10.87
N ASN A 166 -4.19 -4.94 10.79
CA ASN A 166 -5.18 -5.65 11.60
C ASN A 166 -4.68 -5.84 13.04
N LYS A 167 -5.60 -5.83 14.00
CA LYS A 167 -5.33 -6.07 15.42
C LYS A 167 -4.58 -7.40 15.65
N ASP A 168 -4.98 -8.45 14.91
CA ASP A 168 -4.41 -9.79 15.01
C ASP A 168 -3.02 -9.89 14.33
N GLN A 169 -2.63 -8.85 13.60
CA GLN A 169 -1.32 -8.67 12.98
C GLN A 169 -0.40 -7.73 13.78
N GLY A 170 -0.78 -7.38 15.02
CA GLY A 170 0.05 -6.61 15.93
C GLY A 170 -0.14 -5.09 15.90
N ALA A 171 -1.30 -4.58 15.45
CA ALA A 171 -1.58 -3.14 15.36
C ALA A 171 -1.23 -2.36 16.63
N LYS A 172 -1.52 -2.90 17.82
CA LYS A 172 -1.20 -2.24 19.11
C LYS A 172 0.31 -2.15 19.35
N SER A 173 1.06 -3.19 19.00
CA SER A 173 2.52 -3.20 19.13
C SER A 173 3.16 -2.22 18.16
N VAL A 174 2.72 -2.22 16.90
CA VAL A 174 3.19 -1.26 15.88
C VAL A 174 2.92 0.17 16.31
N LEU A 175 1.71 0.47 16.79
CA LEU A 175 1.35 1.81 17.27
C LEU A 175 2.26 2.26 18.42
N ARG A 176 2.44 1.41 19.45
CA ARG A 176 3.33 1.68 20.59
C ARG A 176 4.77 1.92 20.13
N ASP A 177 5.28 1.07 19.24
CA ASP A 177 6.68 1.12 18.84
C ASP A 177 6.94 2.32 17.89
N LEU A 178 6.00 2.66 17.00
CA LEU A 178 6.08 3.88 16.18
C LEU A 178 6.03 5.15 17.01
N SER A 179 5.30 5.19 18.15
CA SER A 179 5.22 6.37 19.02
C SER A 179 6.54 6.76 19.68
N GLN A 180 7.56 5.89 19.61
CA GLN A 180 8.92 6.22 20.06
C GLN A 180 9.68 7.13 19.08
N THR A 181 9.23 7.21 17.82
CA THR A 181 9.96 7.90 16.74
C THR A 181 9.10 8.93 16.02
N TYR A 182 7.80 8.75 16.02
CA TYR A 182 6.79 9.59 15.38
C TYR A 182 5.78 10.11 16.41
N THR A 183 5.12 11.21 16.10
CA THR A 183 3.84 11.50 16.75
C THR A 183 2.78 10.63 16.07
N THR A 184 2.07 9.80 16.84
CA THR A 184 1.13 8.83 16.27
C THR A 184 -0.29 9.07 16.72
N GLU A 185 -1.24 8.82 15.82
CA GLU A 185 -2.67 8.82 16.11
C GLU A 185 -3.38 7.65 15.42
N VAL A 186 -4.48 7.21 16.00
CA VAL A 186 -5.38 6.24 15.35
C VAL A 186 -6.52 7.01 14.69
N VAL A 187 -6.47 7.11 13.37
CA VAL A 187 -7.46 7.85 12.56
C VAL A 187 -8.81 7.15 12.55
N ALA A 188 -8.81 5.82 12.41
CA ALA A 188 -10.02 5.01 12.38
C ALA A 188 -9.77 3.57 12.83
N LYS A 189 -10.86 2.92 13.26
CA LYS A 189 -10.90 1.48 13.54
C LYS A 189 -12.17 0.88 12.91
N ASN A 190 -12.01 -0.18 12.14
CA ASN A 190 -13.13 -0.88 11.52
C ASN A 190 -12.87 -2.38 11.44
N LYS A 191 -13.74 -3.22 12.00
CA LYS A 191 -13.65 -4.70 12.00
C LYS A 191 -12.25 -5.24 12.31
N GLY A 192 -11.58 -4.65 13.30
CA GLY A 192 -10.24 -5.06 13.73
C GLY A 192 -9.08 -4.42 12.94
N PHE A 193 -9.33 -3.70 11.86
CA PHE A 193 -8.32 -2.89 11.19
C PHE A 193 -8.17 -1.54 11.86
N TYR A 194 -6.93 -1.11 12.01
CA TYR A 194 -6.52 0.19 12.53
C TYR A 194 -5.91 1.00 11.38
N ILE A 195 -6.39 2.21 11.18
CA ILE A 195 -5.72 3.20 10.35
C ILE A 195 -4.89 4.06 11.28
N ILE A 196 -3.58 3.98 11.14
CA ILE A 196 -2.61 4.70 11.96
C ILE A 196 -2.00 5.81 11.11
N CYS A 197 -1.92 7.02 11.67
CA CYS A 197 -1.12 8.11 11.15
C CYS A 197 0.13 8.24 12.01
N ALA A 198 1.31 8.31 11.38
CA ALA A 198 2.60 8.57 12.02
C ALA A 198 3.19 9.84 11.40
N ILE A 199 3.41 10.88 12.21
CA ILE A 199 3.85 12.22 11.79
C ILE A 199 5.34 12.34 12.05
N ASN A 200 6.09 12.74 11.03
CA ASN A 200 7.52 13.02 11.09
C ASN A 200 7.76 14.45 11.65
N ASN A 201 8.07 14.53 12.93
CA ASN A 201 8.44 15.80 13.60
C ASN A 201 9.94 16.07 13.44
#